data_3d195fcde14124229d959cbd89486dea
#
_entry.id   3d195fcde14124229d959cbd89486dea
#
_cell.length_a   1.000
_cell.length_b   1.000
_cell.length_c   1.000
_cell.angle_alpha   90.00
_cell.angle_beta   90.00
_cell.angle_gamma   90.00
#
_symmetry.space_group_name_H-M   'P 1'
#
loop_
_entity.id
_entity.type
_entity.pdbx_description
1 polymer ?
#
loop_
_entity_poly.entity_id
_entity_poly.type
_entity_poly.pdbx_seq_one_letter_code
_entity_poly.pdbx_strand_id
1 'polypeptide(L)'
;THLVLTFSETPVLGDSGMIRVYDAVTDQVVDSLDLSIPPGPTESRTYGPECDYTKVPYDYTRTVMPTNKDTRPGTPSGTAEPTPPVYQLTIIGGFTDAFHFYPVIVRDSIATIYLHNNMLEYGHTYYVTIDNGVLNLADGSFQGVTKEDEWVFTTKSDMPELSDTLIVDVAGKGDFNTVQGALDFIPDFNEQQTVILVNPGDYEELVYTRNKWHVKIKGAGMADTKVHYANNEVFNPHPLTVKTNEWPGTFPSRRAAFMLDNCKDIVIEDMTIATDLKGQAEGLLINGERIALYRVHIIGSGDALQAN
;
A
#
# COMPACT_ATOMS: atom_id res chain seq x y z
N THR A 1 -4.44 6.08 -1.73
CA THR A 1 -5.36 6.97 -0.97
C THR A 1 -5.96 6.22 0.20
N HIS A 2 -6.15 6.90 1.32
CA HIS A 2 -6.81 6.37 2.50
C HIS A 2 -7.85 7.37 3.03
N LEU A 3 -8.84 6.85 3.74
CA LEU A 3 -9.88 7.60 4.42
C LEU A 3 -9.75 7.36 5.93
N VAL A 4 -10.14 8.32 6.74
CA VAL A 4 -9.95 8.26 8.19
C VAL A 4 -11.26 8.52 8.94
N LEU A 5 -11.56 7.64 9.89
CA LEU A 5 -12.62 7.84 10.90
C LEU A 5 -12.00 7.95 12.28
N THR A 6 -12.44 8.94 13.05
CA THR A 6 -12.04 9.13 14.43
C THR A 6 -13.22 8.88 15.35
N PHE A 7 -13.00 8.05 16.36
CA PHE A 7 -14.01 7.65 17.34
C PHE A 7 -13.70 8.23 18.73
N SER A 8 -14.66 8.16 19.64
CA SER A 8 -14.47 8.52 21.05
C SER A 8 -13.71 7.47 21.87
N GLU A 9 -13.64 6.25 21.36
CA GLU A 9 -12.93 5.10 21.93
C GLU A 9 -12.33 4.24 20.81
N THR A 10 -11.52 3.24 21.15
CA THR A 10 -10.94 2.32 20.18
C THR A 10 -12.02 1.43 19.59
N PRO A 11 -12.31 1.52 18.29
CA PRO A 11 -13.26 0.62 17.64
C PRO A 11 -12.66 -0.78 17.47
N VAL A 12 -13.49 -1.79 17.52
CA VAL A 12 -13.13 -3.17 17.19
C VAL A 12 -13.50 -3.45 15.73
N LEU A 13 -12.51 -3.85 14.94
CA LEU A 13 -12.75 -4.25 13.56
C LEU A 13 -13.53 -5.58 13.55
N GLY A 14 -14.61 -5.63 12.76
CA GLY A 14 -15.37 -6.84 12.49
C GLY A 14 -14.71 -7.71 11.42
N ASP A 15 -15.28 -8.88 11.23
CA ASP A 15 -14.83 -9.90 10.27
C ASP A 15 -15.80 -10.08 9.09
N SER A 16 -16.70 -9.13 8.90
CA SER A 16 -17.72 -9.17 7.84
C SER A 16 -18.28 -7.77 7.56
N GLY A 17 -19.00 -7.67 6.47
CA GLY A 17 -19.59 -6.41 6.01
C GLY A 17 -18.73 -5.72 4.97
N MET A 18 -19.30 -4.72 4.35
CA MET A 18 -18.71 -4.01 3.22
C MET A 18 -18.43 -2.55 3.54
N ILE A 19 -17.34 -2.04 3.01
CA ILE A 19 -17.12 -0.61 2.82
C ILE A 19 -17.20 -0.36 1.33
N ARG A 20 -18.00 0.62 0.89
CA ARG A 20 -18.15 0.95 -0.53
C ARG A 20 -17.94 2.43 -0.75
N VAL A 21 -17.24 2.74 -1.83
CA VAL A 21 -17.07 4.10 -2.34
C VAL A 21 -17.88 4.21 -3.62
N TYR A 22 -18.71 5.23 -3.69
CA TYR A 22 -19.56 5.50 -4.84
C TYR A 22 -19.18 6.83 -5.49
N ASP A 23 -19.27 6.88 -6.79
CA ASP A 23 -19.29 8.15 -7.50
C ASP A 23 -20.63 8.88 -7.19
N ALA A 24 -20.54 10.11 -6.68
CA ALA A 24 -21.70 10.82 -6.18
C ALA A 24 -22.65 11.29 -7.30
N VAL A 25 -22.18 11.34 -8.54
CA VAL A 25 -22.98 11.77 -9.70
C VAL A 25 -23.73 10.60 -10.33
N THR A 26 -23.01 9.47 -10.49
CA THR A 26 -23.56 8.30 -11.20
C THR A 26 -24.19 7.28 -10.27
N ASP A 27 -23.95 7.37 -8.97
CA ASP A 27 -24.37 6.41 -7.95
C ASP A 27 -23.80 4.99 -8.16
N GLN A 28 -22.69 4.90 -8.89
CA GLN A 28 -22.02 3.62 -9.16
C GLN A 28 -20.91 3.37 -8.15
N VAL A 29 -20.78 2.11 -7.75
CA VAL A 29 -19.66 1.68 -6.90
C VAL A 29 -18.36 1.77 -7.71
N VAL A 30 -17.39 2.50 -7.19
CA VAL A 30 -16.05 2.63 -7.78
C VAL A 30 -15.02 1.78 -7.04
N ASP A 31 -15.24 1.55 -5.74
CA ASP A 31 -14.41 0.64 -4.95
C ASP A 31 -15.23 -0.04 -3.86
N SER A 32 -14.85 -1.26 -3.50
CA SER A 32 -15.51 -2.02 -2.43
C SER A 32 -14.52 -2.91 -1.70
N LEU A 33 -14.61 -2.89 -0.38
CA LEU A 33 -13.80 -3.69 0.54
C LEU A 33 -14.74 -4.63 1.29
N ASP A 34 -14.56 -5.93 1.11
CA ASP A 34 -15.33 -6.98 1.79
C ASP A 34 -14.54 -7.50 3.00
N LEU A 35 -14.98 -7.17 4.21
CA LEU A 35 -14.28 -7.54 5.43
C LEU A 35 -14.40 -9.05 5.78
N SER A 36 -15.24 -9.80 5.06
CA SER A 36 -15.26 -11.26 5.15
C SER A 36 -14.04 -11.91 4.46
N ILE A 37 -13.33 -11.13 3.63
CA ILE A 37 -12.08 -11.54 2.99
C ILE A 37 -10.91 -11.10 3.88
N PRO A 38 -10.11 -12.01 4.43
CA PRO A 38 -8.98 -11.63 5.27
C PRO A 38 -7.91 -10.87 4.49
N PRO A 39 -7.14 -10.00 5.16
CA PRO A 39 -6.13 -9.15 4.49
C PRO A 39 -5.01 -9.94 3.85
N GLY A 40 -4.62 -11.07 4.42
CA GLY A 40 -3.55 -11.92 3.93
C GLY A 40 -3.30 -13.10 4.86
N PRO A 41 -2.38 -14.00 4.50
CA PRO A 41 -1.98 -15.09 5.38
C PRO A 41 -1.29 -14.54 6.63
N THR A 42 -1.73 -15.00 7.80
CA THR A 42 -1.22 -14.53 9.11
C THR A 42 -0.57 -15.64 9.92
N GLU A 43 -0.60 -16.88 9.44
CA GLU A 43 0.01 -18.00 10.15
C GLU A 43 1.53 -17.87 10.14
N SER A 44 2.12 -17.88 11.32
CA SER A 44 3.57 -17.93 11.47
C SER A 44 4.09 -19.25 10.91
N ARG A 45 5.05 -19.21 9.99
CA ARG A 45 5.83 -20.39 9.66
C ARG A 45 6.59 -20.82 10.88
N THR A 46 6.39 -22.06 11.29
CA THR A 46 7.29 -22.71 12.24
C THR A 46 8.58 -23.05 11.51
N TYR A 47 9.62 -22.28 11.76
CA TYR A 47 10.96 -22.61 11.29
C TYR A 47 11.50 -23.78 12.14
N GLY A 48 11.72 -24.92 11.51
CA GLY A 48 12.32 -26.07 12.17
C GLY A 48 12.33 -27.31 11.28
N PRO A 49 12.97 -28.40 11.70
CA PRO A 49 13.04 -29.64 10.91
C PRO A 49 11.68 -30.27 10.64
N GLU A 50 10.64 -29.84 11.36
CA GLU A 50 9.25 -30.32 11.18
C GLU A 50 8.45 -29.41 10.20
N CYS A 51 9.03 -28.34 9.68
CA CYS A 51 8.36 -27.46 8.73
C CYS A 51 8.26 -28.14 7.37
N ASP A 52 7.04 -28.45 6.96
CA ASP A 52 6.79 -28.96 5.61
C ASP A 52 6.75 -27.79 4.63
N TYR A 53 7.89 -27.46 4.07
CA TYR A 53 8.06 -26.39 3.08
C TYR A 53 7.33 -26.65 1.76
N THR A 54 6.78 -27.87 1.57
CA THR A 54 5.99 -28.19 0.38
C THR A 54 4.52 -27.79 0.52
N LYS A 55 4.06 -27.57 1.74
CA LYS A 55 2.72 -27.08 2.04
C LYS A 55 2.73 -25.56 2.10
N VAL A 56 2.54 -24.96 0.96
CA VAL A 56 2.30 -23.52 0.86
C VAL A 56 0.82 -23.30 1.18
N PRO A 57 0.47 -22.58 2.26
CA PRO A 57 -0.94 -22.46 2.69
C PRO A 57 -1.77 -21.53 1.80
N TYR A 58 -1.21 -20.97 0.73
CA TYR A 58 -1.89 -20.04 -0.16
C TYR A 58 -1.62 -20.39 -1.62
N ASP A 59 -2.59 -20.07 -2.43
CA ASP A 59 -2.54 -20.25 -3.88
C ASP A 59 -1.93 -19.00 -4.54
N TYR A 60 -0.66 -19.07 -4.87
CA TYR A 60 0.05 -17.96 -5.53
C TYR A 60 -0.50 -17.58 -6.89
N THR A 61 -1.21 -18.48 -7.55
CA THR A 61 -1.81 -18.16 -8.85
C THR A 61 -2.85 -17.07 -8.75
N ARG A 62 -3.41 -16.86 -7.56
CA ARG A 62 -4.42 -15.83 -7.30
C ARG A 62 -3.84 -14.44 -7.07
N THR A 63 -2.54 -14.32 -6.90
CA THR A 63 -1.88 -13.01 -6.80
C THR A 63 -1.69 -12.34 -8.16
N VAL A 64 -1.92 -13.07 -9.25
CA VAL A 64 -1.84 -12.54 -10.60
C VAL A 64 -3.16 -11.90 -10.99
N MET A 65 -3.09 -10.68 -11.48
CA MET A 65 -4.22 -9.94 -12.00
C MET A 65 -4.23 -10.05 -13.53
N PRO A 66 -4.90 -11.04 -14.11
CA PRO A 66 -4.75 -11.37 -15.54
C PRO A 66 -5.32 -10.30 -16.49
N THR A 67 -6.15 -9.42 -15.99
CA THR A 67 -6.76 -8.36 -16.78
C THR A 67 -5.97 -7.06 -16.79
N ASN A 68 -5.03 -6.89 -15.89
CA ASN A 68 -4.19 -5.70 -15.86
C ASN A 68 -2.95 -5.91 -16.73
N LYS A 69 -3.07 -5.59 -18.01
CA LYS A 69 -1.98 -5.72 -18.99
C LYS A 69 -1.03 -4.53 -18.99
N ASP A 70 -1.49 -3.40 -18.49
CA ASP A 70 -0.70 -2.18 -18.38
C ASP A 70 -0.55 -1.83 -16.90
N THR A 71 0.59 -2.20 -16.35
CA THR A 71 0.92 -2.05 -14.93
C THR A 71 1.85 -0.87 -14.66
N ARG A 72 1.98 0.04 -15.62
CA ARG A 72 2.76 1.24 -15.40
C ARG A 72 2.16 2.09 -14.30
N PRO A 73 2.98 2.76 -13.51
CA PRO A 73 2.53 3.72 -12.50
C PRO A 73 1.53 4.72 -13.07
N GLY A 74 0.52 5.06 -12.28
CA GLY A 74 -0.58 5.91 -12.71
C GLY A 74 -1.64 5.23 -13.59
N THR A 75 -1.43 3.98 -14.00
CA THR A 75 -2.45 3.18 -14.65
C THR A 75 -3.41 2.63 -13.60
N PRO A 76 -4.73 2.78 -13.77
CA PRO A 76 -5.68 2.14 -12.86
C PRO A 76 -5.39 0.65 -12.78
N SER A 77 -5.17 0.16 -11.57
CA SER A 77 -5.12 -1.28 -11.34
C SER A 77 -6.51 -1.81 -11.62
N GLY A 78 -6.71 -2.36 -12.79
CA GLY A 78 -7.99 -2.97 -13.12
C GLY A 78 -8.39 -3.95 -12.01
N THR A 79 -9.62 -3.92 -11.59
CA THR A 79 -10.21 -4.95 -10.74
C THR A 79 -10.25 -6.24 -11.54
N ALA A 80 -9.14 -6.94 -11.58
CA ALA A 80 -9.21 -8.31 -12.00
C ALA A 80 -9.87 -9.04 -10.84
N GLU A 81 -10.95 -9.69 -11.13
CA GLU A 81 -11.58 -10.57 -10.17
C GLU A 81 -10.86 -11.92 -10.18
N PRO A 82 -9.95 -12.17 -9.24
CA PRO A 82 -9.62 -13.54 -8.92
C PRO A 82 -10.90 -14.12 -8.31
N THR A 83 -11.43 -15.13 -8.88
CA THR A 83 -12.68 -15.75 -8.44
C THR A 83 -12.41 -16.92 -7.50
N PRO A 84 -12.96 -16.94 -6.31
CA PRO A 84 -13.19 -15.83 -5.39
C PRO A 84 -11.86 -15.40 -4.76
N PRO A 85 -11.69 -14.14 -4.41
CA PRO A 85 -10.48 -13.72 -3.70
C PRO A 85 -10.44 -14.41 -2.34
N VAL A 86 -9.31 -15.06 -2.05
CA VAL A 86 -9.07 -15.67 -0.73
C VAL A 86 -8.57 -14.62 0.24
N TYR A 87 -7.89 -13.61 -0.26
CA TYR A 87 -7.30 -12.50 0.49
C TYR A 87 -7.54 -11.17 -0.20
N GLN A 88 -7.41 -10.08 0.55
CA GLN A 88 -7.43 -8.73 -0.01
C GLN A 88 -6.22 -8.52 -0.92
N LEU A 89 -6.44 -8.02 -2.13
CA LEU A 89 -5.41 -7.88 -3.15
C LEU A 89 -5.44 -6.50 -3.78
N THR A 90 -4.27 -5.88 -3.94
CA THR A 90 -4.11 -4.64 -4.70
C THR A 90 -2.87 -4.70 -5.59
N ILE A 91 -2.86 -3.97 -6.70
CA ILE A 91 -1.68 -3.80 -7.55
C ILE A 91 -1.07 -2.43 -7.27
N ILE A 92 0.23 -2.39 -7.04
CA ILE A 92 0.99 -1.17 -6.79
C ILE A 92 2.30 -1.19 -7.56
N GLY A 93 2.89 0.00 -7.77
CA GLY A 93 4.28 0.16 -8.18
C GLY A 93 4.65 -0.36 -9.57
N GLY A 94 3.69 -0.57 -10.47
CA GLY A 94 3.94 -1.11 -11.81
C GLY A 94 4.20 -2.62 -11.86
N PHE A 95 3.92 -3.35 -10.78
CA PHE A 95 4.00 -4.81 -10.78
C PHE A 95 2.79 -5.43 -11.47
N THR A 96 2.97 -6.62 -12.04
CA THR A 96 1.91 -7.37 -12.75
C THR A 96 1.09 -8.25 -11.84
N ASP A 97 1.63 -8.58 -10.68
CA ASP A 97 1.01 -9.39 -9.64
C ASP A 97 0.54 -8.51 -8.47
N ALA A 98 -0.42 -9.01 -7.74
CA ALA A 98 -1.03 -8.30 -6.64
C ALA A 98 -0.28 -8.51 -5.32
N PHE A 99 -0.51 -7.59 -4.40
CA PHE A 99 -0.02 -7.61 -3.03
C PHE A 99 -1.20 -7.78 -2.08
N HIS A 100 -1.00 -8.52 -1.00
CA HIS A 100 -1.91 -8.53 0.13
C HIS A 100 -1.81 -7.18 0.86
N PHE A 101 -2.94 -6.71 1.35
CA PHE A 101 -2.99 -5.46 2.11
C PHE A 101 -4.09 -5.49 3.17
N TYR A 102 -3.95 -4.63 4.17
CA TYR A 102 -4.98 -4.43 5.20
C TYR A 102 -5.96 -3.36 4.73
N PRO A 103 -7.22 -3.69 4.45
CA PRO A 103 -8.20 -2.70 3.99
C PRO A 103 -8.60 -1.72 5.09
N VAL A 104 -8.52 -2.13 6.35
CA VAL A 104 -8.78 -1.28 7.50
C VAL A 104 -7.73 -1.55 8.57
N ILE A 105 -7.12 -0.48 9.06
CA ILE A 105 -6.19 -0.54 10.19
C ILE A 105 -6.73 0.34 11.32
N VAL A 106 -6.83 -0.23 12.52
CA VAL A 106 -7.26 0.49 13.72
C VAL A 106 -6.04 0.78 14.60
N ARG A 107 -5.84 2.06 14.93
CA ARG A 107 -4.83 2.53 15.88
C ARG A 107 -5.49 3.47 16.88
N ASP A 108 -5.47 3.09 18.14
CA ASP A 108 -6.18 3.83 19.19
C ASP A 108 -7.65 4.10 18.78
N SER A 109 -8.08 5.34 18.74
CA SER A 109 -9.43 5.75 18.37
C SER A 109 -9.60 6.05 16.87
N ILE A 110 -8.62 5.67 16.04
CA ILE A 110 -8.63 5.97 14.61
C ILE A 110 -8.75 4.68 13.82
N ALA A 111 -9.68 4.65 12.86
CA ALA A 111 -9.75 3.64 11.82
C ALA A 111 -9.36 4.26 10.48
N THR A 112 -8.29 3.74 9.88
CA THR A 112 -7.82 4.14 8.55
C THR A 112 -8.27 3.10 7.53
N ILE A 113 -8.98 3.53 6.49
CA ILE A 113 -9.48 2.70 5.42
C ILE A 113 -8.61 2.90 4.19
N TYR A 114 -7.98 1.84 3.73
CA TYR A 114 -7.13 1.84 2.55
C TYR A 114 -7.91 1.31 1.36
N LEU A 115 -8.11 2.17 0.37
CA LEU A 115 -8.76 1.80 -0.88
C LEU A 115 -7.79 1.02 -1.77
N HIS A 116 -8.33 0.27 -2.73
CA HIS A 116 -7.50 -0.29 -3.79
C HIS A 116 -6.77 0.83 -4.54
N ASN A 117 -5.57 0.53 -4.99
CA ASN A 117 -4.74 1.53 -5.65
C ASN A 117 -5.38 2.02 -6.96
N ASN A 118 -5.28 3.32 -7.22
CA ASN A 118 -5.73 3.97 -8.46
C ASN A 118 -7.24 3.84 -8.80
N MET A 119 -8.11 3.66 -7.79
CA MET A 119 -9.56 3.55 -8.02
C MET A 119 -10.26 4.91 -8.13
N LEU A 120 -9.66 5.98 -7.64
CA LEU A 120 -10.25 7.31 -7.66
C LEU A 120 -9.68 8.17 -8.78
N GLU A 121 -10.52 8.96 -9.40
CA GLU A 121 -10.17 9.93 -10.44
C GLU A 121 -10.08 11.35 -9.87
N TYR A 122 -9.37 12.24 -10.55
CA TYR A 122 -9.28 13.65 -10.17
C TYR A 122 -10.58 14.39 -10.51
N GLY A 123 -10.93 15.37 -9.70
CA GLY A 123 -12.10 16.21 -9.90
C GLY A 123 -13.45 15.55 -9.68
N HIS A 124 -13.46 14.38 -9.03
CA HIS A 124 -14.68 13.64 -8.74
C HIS A 124 -15.10 13.78 -7.28
N THR A 125 -16.40 13.77 -7.06
CA THR A 125 -17.00 13.69 -5.73
C THR A 125 -17.51 12.29 -5.48
N TYR A 126 -17.17 11.76 -4.32
CA TYR A 126 -17.50 10.40 -3.89
C TYR A 126 -18.24 10.43 -2.56
N TYR A 127 -19.06 9.43 -2.29
CA TYR A 127 -19.57 9.16 -0.95
C TYR A 127 -19.23 7.73 -0.52
N VAL A 128 -19.16 7.54 0.79
CA VAL A 128 -18.76 6.26 1.41
C VAL A 128 -19.91 5.69 2.21
N THR A 129 -20.11 4.38 2.10
CA THR A 129 -20.97 3.64 3.02
C THR A 129 -20.18 2.57 3.73
N ILE A 130 -20.58 2.28 4.96
CA ILE A 130 -19.99 1.22 5.81
C ILE A 130 -21.15 0.41 6.38
N ASP A 131 -21.13 -0.89 6.13
CA ASP A 131 -22.16 -1.77 6.70
C ASP A 131 -22.02 -1.84 8.23
N ASN A 132 -23.13 -2.02 8.93
CA ASN A 132 -23.13 -2.26 10.36
C ASN A 132 -22.30 -3.51 10.68
N GLY A 133 -21.49 -3.44 11.72
CA GLY A 133 -20.62 -4.52 12.16
C GLY A 133 -19.20 -4.48 11.59
N VAL A 134 -18.91 -3.65 10.58
CA VAL A 134 -17.53 -3.45 10.08
C VAL A 134 -16.62 -2.85 11.14
N LEU A 135 -17.11 -1.87 11.88
CA LEU A 135 -16.46 -1.27 13.03
C LEU A 135 -17.44 -1.24 14.21
N ASN A 136 -17.01 -1.66 15.38
CA ASN A 136 -17.87 -1.82 16.54
C ASN A 136 -17.33 -1.02 17.71
N LEU A 137 -18.17 -0.21 18.36
CA LEU A 137 -17.88 0.43 19.63
C LEU A 137 -18.46 -0.42 20.79
N ALA A 138 -17.87 -0.30 21.96
CA ALA A 138 -18.28 -1.10 23.12
C ALA A 138 -19.75 -0.83 23.54
N ASP A 139 -20.22 0.40 23.35
CA ASP A 139 -21.60 0.80 23.64
C ASP A 139 -22.58 0.52 22.50
N GLY A 140 -22.09 0.03 21.36
CA GLY A 140 -22.88 -0.25 20.15
C GLY A 140 -23.44 1.01 19.47
N SER A 141 -22.89 2.18 19.74
CA SER A 141 -23.41 3.45 19.20
C SER A 141 -23.13 3.65 17.71
N PHE A 142 -22.07 3.04 17.18
CA PHE A 142 -21.78 3.10 15.74
C PHE A 142 -22.49 1.99 14.99
N GLN A 143 -23.36 2.34 14.06
CA GLN A 143 -24.17 1.41 13.27
C GLN A 143 -23.76 1.36 11.79
N GLY A 144 -22.55 1.82 11.47
CA GLY A 144 -22.08 1.98 10.10
C GLY A 144 -22.26 3.40 9.57
N VAL A 145 -22.16 3.55 8.26
CA VAL A 145 -22.37 4.82 7.53
C VAL A 145 -23.28 4.52 6.35
N THR A 146 -24.41 5.18 6.28
CA THR A 146 -25.36 5.08 5.17
C THR A 146 -25.14 6.24 4.20
N LYS A 147 -25.85 6.23 3.06
CA LYS A 147 -25.83 7.37 2.12
C LYS A 147 -26.37 8.65 2.77
N GLU A 148 -27.33 8.52 3.65
CA GLU A 148 -27.97 9.62 4.36
C GLU A 148 -27.06 10.29 5.40
N ASP A 149 -26.01 9.61 5.84
CA ASP A 149 -25.01 10.17 6.75
C ASP A 149 -24.06 11.17 6.05
N GLU A 150 -24.13 11.26 4.72
CA GLU A 150 -23.44 12.25 3.89
C GLU A 150 -21.89 12.26 4.09
N TRP A 151 -21.28 11.09 4.28
CA TRP A 151 -19.83 11.03 4.29
C TRP A 151 -19.29 11.16 2.85
N VAL A 152 -19.10 12.40 2.48
CA VAL A 152 -18.75 12.81 1.12
C VAL A 152 -17.34 13.41 1.11
N PHE A 153 -16.57 13.12 0.08
CA PHE A 153 -15.29 13.77 -0.18
C PHE A 153 -15.13 14.05 -1.66
N THR A 154 -14.28 15.03 -1.98
CA THR A 154 -13.92 15.37 -3.35
C THR A 154 -12.42 15.26 -3.53
N THR A 155 -12.00 14.59 -4.60
CA THR A 155 -10.60 14.53 -4.99
C THR A 155 -10.15 15.90 -5.54
N LYS A 156 -8.84 16.12 -5.58
CA LYS A 156 -8.29 17.33 -6.19
C LYS A 156 -8.80 17.49 -7.63
N SER A 157 -9.07 18.72 -8.04
CA SER A 157 -9.61 19.02 -9.38
C SER A 157 -8.66 18.57 -10.48
N ASP A 158 -7.36 18.73 -10.24
CA ASP A 158 -6.34 18.51 -11.25
C ASP A 158 -5.24 17.58 -10.72
N MET A 159 -4.72 16.78 -11.63
CA MET A 159 -3.48 16.04 -11.40
C MET A 159 -2.35 17.05 -11.17
N PRO A 160 -1.44 16.80 -10.19
CA PRO A 160 -0.27 17.66 -10.05
C PRO A 160 0.54 17.67 -11.33
N GLU A 161 1.15 18.80 -11.64
CA GLU A 161 2.13 18.84 -12.72
C GLU A 161 3.35 18.03 -12.31
N LEU A 162 3.95 17.32 -13.25
CA LEU A 162 5.25 16.67 -13.01
C LEU A 162 6.30 17.78 -12.93
N SER A 163 6.37 18.37 -11.75
CA SER A 163 7.37 19.37 -11.40
C SER A 163 8.61 18.68 -10.85
N ASP A 164 9.67 19.46 -10.64
CA ASP A 164 10.88 18.96 -9.99
C ASP A 164 10.65 18.49 -8.55
N THR A 165 9.52 18.85 -7.95
CA THR A 165 9.21 18.55 -6.55
C THR A 165 7.72 18.17 -6.38
N LEU A 166 7.50 17.00 -5.76
CA LEU A 166 6.19 16.50 -5.33
C LEU A 166 6.13 16.51 -3.80
N ILE A 167 5.01 16.92 -3.23
CA ILE A 167 4.82 16.98 -1.77
C ILE A 167 3.90 15.85 -1.33
N VAL A 168 4.37 15.04 -0.40
CA VAL A 168 3.57 14.01 0.29
C VAL A 168 3.25 14.48 1.68
N ASP A 169 1.96 14.46 2.04
CA ASP A 169 1.47 14.86 3.36
C ASP A 169 0.34 13.93 3.78
N VAL A 170 0.54 13.19 4.87
CA VAL A 170 -0.40 12.17 5.35
C VAL A 170 -1.79 12.73 5.64
N ALA A 171 -1.89 14.01 6.01
CA ALA A 171 -3.17 14.70 6.21
C ALA A 171 -3.81 15.24 4.91
N GLY A 172 -3.26 14.90 3.74
CA GLY A 172 -3.80 15.27 2.44
C GLY A 172 -3.55 16.72 2.02
N LYS A 173 -2.63 17.44 2.68
CA LYS A 173 -2.29 18.83 2.36
C LYS A 173 -1.21 18.96 1.28
N GLY A 174 -0.55 17.86 0.90
CA GLY A 174 0.45 17.78 -0.18
C GLY A 174 -0.17 17.46 -1.55
N ASP A 175 0.63 17.11 -2.53
CA ASP A 175 0.18 16.60 -3.82
C ASP A 175 -0.42 15.20 -3.68
N PHE A 176 0.18 14.40 -2.80
CA PHE A 176 -0.25 13.03 -2.46
C PHE A 176 -0.36 12.88 -0.95
N ASN A 177 -1.17 11.95 -0.48
CA ASN A 177 -1.24 11.56 0.93
C ASN A 177 -0.45 10.28 1.24
N THR A 178 0.19 9.67 0.25
CA THR A 178 1.01 8.46 0.36
C THR A 178 2.30 8.61 -0.45
N VAL A 179 3.37 7.98 0.01
CA VAL A 179 4.64 7.88 -0.73
C VAL A 179 4.45 7.01 -1.98
N GLN A 180 3.66 5.93 -1.85
CA GLN A 180 3.31 5.07 -2.98
C GLN A 180 2.65 5.86 -4.10
N GLY A 181 1.69 6.73 -3.79
CA GLY A 181 0.99 7.55 -4.79
C GLY A 181 1.93 8.49 -5.53
N ALA A 182 2.88 9.11 -4.83
CA ALA A 182 3.88 9.97 -5.46
C ALA A 182 4.83 9.17 -6.37
N LEU A 183 5.24 7.97 -5.96
CA LEU A 183 6.08 7.10 -6.78
C LEU A 183 5.32 6.57 -8.01
N ASP A 184 4.06 6.20 -7.86
CA ASP A 184 3.23 5.73 -8.97
C ASP A 184 2.97 6.83 -10.01
N PHE A 185 2.96 8.09 -9.58
CA PHE A 185 2.78 9.24 -10.46
C PHE A 185 4.00 9.50 -11.35
N ILE A 186 5.22 9.23 -10.88
CA ILE A 186 6.45 9.43 -11.65
C ILE A 186 6.50 8.41 -12.80
N PRO A 187 6.73 8.84 -14.05
CA PRO A 187 6.86 7.92 -15.18
C PRO A 187 7.99 6.90 -14.99
N ASP A 188 7.84 5.74 -15.61
CA ASP A 188 8.94 4.78 -15.71
C ASP A 188 10.10 5.37 -16.50
N PHE A 189 11.32 5.06 -16.07
CA PHE A 189 12.58 5.48 -16.71
C PHE A 189 12.66 7.00 -16.88
N ASN A 190 12.12 7.77 -15.92
CA ASN A 190 12.16 9.23 -15.97
C ASN A 190 13.60 9.76 -16.07
N GLU A 191 13.83 10.67 -17.00
CA GLU A 191 15.16 11.22 -17.27
C GLU A 191 15.47 12.46 -16.42
N GLN A 192 14.45 13.13 -15.91
CA GLN A 192 14.59 14.33 -15.09
C GLN A 192 14.56 13.95 -13.61
N GLN A 193 15.38 14.65 -12.82
CA GLN A 193 15.35 14.47 -11.38
C GLN A 193 14.02 14.94 -10.81
N THR A 194 13.37 14.08 -10.03
CA THR A 194 12.16 14.42 -9.28
C THR A 194 12.45 14.29 -7.79
N VAL A 195 12.05 15.27 -7.02
CA VAL A 195 12.15 15.26 -5.56
C VAL A 195 10.78 14.99 -4.96
N ILE A 196 10.68 13.97 -4.13
CA ILE A 196 9.51 13.70 -3.29
C ILE A 196 9.84 14.22 -1.89
N LEU A 197 9.19 15.31 -1.47
CA LEU A 197 9.27 15.83 -0.11
C LEU A 197 8.17 15.18 0.73
N VAL A 198 8.57 14.41 1.73
CA VAL A 198 7.64 13.72 2.63
C VAL A 198 7.57 14.51 3.92
N ASN A 199 6.45 15.17 4.15
CA ASN A 199 6.20 15.99 5.34
C ASN A 199 6.26 15.12 6.62
N PRO A 200 6.43 15.75 7.81
CA PRO A 200 6.35 15.01 9.06
C PRO A 200 5.06 14.22 9.17
N GLY A 201 5.18 12.95 9.55
CA GLY A 201 4.02 12.07 9.70
C GLY A 201 4.38 10.60 9.82
N ASP A 202 3.39 9.83 10.20
CA ASP A 202 3.43 8.38 10.28
C ASP A 202 2.65 7.81 9.09
N TYR A 203 3.38 7.23 8.14
CA TYR A 203 2.85 6.73 6.87
C TYR A 203 2.79 5.21 6.94
N GLU A 204 1.65 4.68 7.37
CA GLU A 204 1.42 3.23 7.44
C GLU A 204 0.98 2.72 6.07
N GLU A 205 1.93 2.46 5.21
CA GLU A 205 1.70 2.04 3.82
C GLU A 205 2.76 1.06 3.34
N LEU A 206 2.34 0.11 2.48
CA LEU A 206 3.24 -0.76 1.74
C LEU A 206 3.75 0.00 0.51
N VAL A 207 5.07 0.16 0.40
CA VAL A 207 5.69 0.88 -0.71
C VAL A 207 6.48 -0.07 -1.58
N TYR A 208 5.98 -0.29 -2.79
CA TYR A 208 6.66 -1.08 -3.82
C TYR A 208 6.69 -0.29 -5.12
N THR A 209 7.87 -0.11 -5.69
CA THR A 209 8.01 0.60 -6.95
C THR A 209 9.11 -0.02 -7.81
N ARG A 210 8.95 0.13 -9.13
CA ARG A 210 9.94 -0.33 -10.10
C ARG A 210 10.13 0.70 -11.21
N ASN A 211 11.28 0.56 -11.90
CA ASN A 211 11.61 1.35 -13.09
C ASN A 211 11.73 2.87 -12.84
N LYS A 212 11.96 3.31 -11.60
CA LYS A 212 12.12 4.74 -11.28
C LYS A 212 13.58 5.15 -11.34
N TRP A 213 13.84 6.20 -12.07
CA TRP A 213 15.17 6.78 -12.21
C TRP A 213 15.20 8.22 -11.70
N HIS A 214 16.37 8.66 -11.23
CA HIS A 214 16.61 10.04 -10.80
C HIS A 214 15.57 10.60 -9.80
N VAL A 215 15.25 9.81 -8.77
CA VAL A 215 14.29 10.21 -7.74
C VAL A 215 14.98 10.43 -6.40
N LYS A 216 14.70 11.54 -5.77
CA LYS A 216 15.10 11.82 -4.40
C LYS A 216 13.86 11.82 -3.48
N ILE A 217 13.87 10.93 -2.49
CA ILE A 217 12.83 10.85 -1.45
C ILE A 217 13.41 11.46 -0.18
N LYS A 218 12.82 12.54 0.29
CA LYS A 218 13.32 13.29 1.44
C LYS A 218 12.25 13.46 2.50
N GLY A 219 12.47 12.87 3.66
CA GLY A 219 11.69 13.12 4.87
C GLY A 219 12.10 14.40 5.60
N ALA A 220 11.42 14.70 6.67
CA ALA A 220 11.71 15.83 7.55
C ALA A 220 12.74 15.51 8.66
N GLY A 221 13.04 14.24 8.86
CA GLY A 221 13.95 13.73 9.88
C GLY A 221 13.61 12.29 10.25
N MET A 222 14.60 11.54 10.77
CA MET A 222 14.38 10.14 11.19
C MET A 222 13.34 10.01 12.33
N ALA A 223 13.15 11.05 13.13
CA ALA A 223 12.15 11.06 14.19
C ALA A 223 10.79 11.58 13.73
N ASP A 224 10.76 12.34 12.65
CA ASP A 224 9.60 13.12 12.23
C ASP A 224 8.84 12.48 11.05
N THR A 225 9.54 11.72 10.21
CA THR A 225 8.93 11.04 9.06
C THR A 225 9.19 9.54 9.15
N LYS A 226 8.14 8.77 9.28
CA LYS A 226 8.22 7.31 9.31
C LYS A 226 7.32 6.71 8.22
N VAL A 227 7.89 5.84 7.40
CA VAL A 227 7.16 4.98 6.46
C VAL A 227 7.25 3.55 6.96
N HIS A 228 6.13 2.90 7.22
CA HIS A 228 6.15 1.55 7.76
C HIS A 228 4.94 0.74 7.35
N TYR A 229 5.06 -0.57 7.44
CA TYR A 229 3.94 -1.47 7.16
C TYR A 229 4.13 -2.82 7.85
N ALA A 230 3.02 -3.45 8.20
CA ALA A 230 3.01 -4.81 8.73
C ALA A 230 3.17 -5.83 7.58
N ASN A 231 4.42 -6.04 7.13
CA ASN A 231 4.75 -6.94 6.02
C ASN A 231 5.87 -7.91 6.39
N ASN A 232 5.79 -9.12 5.88
CA ASN A 232 6.82 -10.16 5.96
C ASN A 232 6.59 -11.22 4.87
N GLU A 233 7.44 -12.25 4.82
CA GLU A 233 7.34 -13.33 3.83
C GLU A 233 6.07 -14.20 3.97
N VAL A 234 5.40 -14.20 5.13
CA VAL A 234 4.15 -14.93 5.32
C VAL A 234 3.00 -14.10 4.76
N PHE A 235 2.96 -12.81 5.06
CA PHE A 235 1.90 -11.92 4.62
C PHE A 235 1.94 -11.66 3.11
N ASN A 236 3.12 -11.35 2.56
CA ASN A 236 3.33 -11.22 1.12
C ASN A 236 4.42 -12.20 0.67
N PRO A 237 4.05 -13.45 0.41
CA PRO A 237 5.00 -14.48 0.02
C PRO A 237 5.59 -14.22 -1.37
N HIS A 238 6.77 -14.77 -1.58
CA HIS A 238 7.38 -14.83 -2.89
C HIS A 238 6.52 -15.64 -3.86
N PRO A 239 6.06 -15.06 -4.97
CA PRO A 239 5.24 -15.80 -5.94
C PRO A 239 6.09 -16.78 -6.75
N LEU A 240 5.90 -18.07 -6.51
CA LEU A 240 6.71 -19.13 -7.12
C LEU A 240 6.32 -19.45 -8.57
N THR A 241 5.06 -19.19 -8.93
CA THR A 241 4.50 -19.58 -10.24
C THR A 241 4.34 -18.40 -11.19
N VAL A 242 4.56 -17.20 -10.72
CA VAL A 242 4.38 -15.96 -11.46
C VAL A 242 5.74 -15.41 -11.88
N LYS A 243 5.88 -15.02 -13.13
CA LYS A 243 7.02 -14.25 -13.57
C LYS A 243 6.87 -12.80 -13.09
N THR A 244 7.44 -12.52 -11.94
CA THR A 244 7.49 -11.15 -11.41
C THR A 244 8.67 -10.36 -11.96
N ASN A 245 9.66 -11.08 -12.52
CA ASN A 245 10.84 -10.51 -13.14
C ASN A 245 10.63 -10.40 -14.65
N GLU A 246 9.88 -9.42 -15.07
CA GLU A 246 9.72 -9.11 -16.49
C GLU A 246 11.00 -8.55 -17.12
N TRP A 247 11.86 -8.01 -16.28
CA TRP A 247 13.16 -7.45 -16.64
C TRP A 247 14.28 -8.28 -16.05
N PRO A 248 15.36 -8.54 -16.80
CA PRO A 248 16.53 -9.22 -16.26
C PRO A 248 17.05 -8.52 -15.00
N GLY A 249 17.29 -9.29 -13.94
CA GLY A 249 17.84 -8.78 -12.69
C GLY A 249 16.85 -8.24 -11.68
N THR A 250 15.55 -8.18 -12.01
CA THR A 250 14.54 -7.79 -11.02
C THR A 250 14.36 -8.86 -9.95
N PHE A 251 14.03 -8.46 -8.74
CA PHE A 251 13.93 -9.37 -7.60
C PHE A 251 12.48 -9.63 -7.21
N PRO A 252 12.05 -10.88 -7.08
CA PRO A 252 10.63 -11.19 -6.87
C PRO A 252 10.17 -11.15 -5.42
N SER A 253 11.03 -10.85 -4.44
CA SER A 253 10.64 -10.81 -3.04
C SER A 253 9.56 -9.77 -2.76
N ARG A 254 8.64 -10.10 -1.86
CA ARG A 254 7.48 -9.26 -1.48
C ARG A 254 7.44 -8.97 0.02
N ARG A 255 8.49 -9.26 0.75
CA ARG A 255 8.50 -9.29 2.22
C ARG A 255 8.97 -7.99 2.89
N ALA A 256 9.50 -7.04 2.13
CA ALA A 256 9.90 -5.73 2.66
C ALA A 256 8.70 -4.79 2.85
N ALA A 257 8.81 -3.83 3.77
CA ALA A 257 7.84 -2.75 3.89
C ALA A 257 8.00 -1.72 2.76
N PHE A 258 9.25 -1.51 2.32
CA PHE A 258 9.60 -0.60 1.23
C PHE A 258 10.54 -1.29 0.23
N MET A 259 10.19 -1.28 -1.05
CA MET A 259 11.02 -1.90 -2.09
C MET A 259 11.25 -0.97 -3.28
N LEU A 260 12.49 -0.93 -3.73
CA LEU A 260 12.91 -0.35 -5.00
C LEU A 260 13.36 -1.49 -5.92
N ASP A 261 12.69 -1.69 -7.06
CA ASP A 261 13.02 -2.73 -8.04
C ASP A 261 13.38 -2.12 -9.39
N ASN A 262 14.51 -2.50 -9.96
CA ASN A 262 15.04 -1.95 -11.23
C ASN A 262 15.08 -0.41 -11.22
N CYS A 263 15.42 0.17 -10.07
CA CYS A 263 15.52 1.61 -9.87
C CYS A 263 16.96 2.08 -10.04
N LYS A 264 17.16 3.36 -10.39
CA LYS A 264 18.47 3.91 -10.69
C LYS A 264 18.58 5.37 -10.26
N ASP A 265 19.76 5.73 -9.70
CA ASP A 265 20.01 7.11 -9.25
C ASP A 265 18.97 7.57 -8.21
N ILE A 266 18.72 6.75 -7.21
CA ILE A 266 17.76 7.05 -6.14
C ILE A 266 18.50 7.55 -4.91
N VAL A 267 17.97 8.58 -4.28
CA VAL A 267 18.43 9.06 -2.98
C VAL A 267 17.28 8.99 -2.00
N ILE A 268 17.47 8.34 -0.84
CA ILE A 268 16.54 8.38 0.28
C ILE A 268 17.24 9.06 1.45
N GLU A 269 16.60 10.07 2.03
CA GLU A 269 17.20 10.80 3.16
C GLU A 269 16.18 11.24 4.21
N ASP A 270 16.66 11.38 5.45
CA ASP A 270 15.98 12.01 6.57
C ASP A 270 14.65 11.35 6.93
N MET A 271 14.60 10.02 7.05
CA MET A 271 13.37 9.29 7.43
C MET A 271 13.65 7.96 8.12
N THR A 272 12.62 7.41 8.75
CA THR A 272 12.58 6.02 9.21
C THR A 272 11.78 5.16 8.24
N ILE A 273 12.31 3.99 7.90
CA ILE A 273 11.61 2.95 7.12
C ILE A 273 11.57 1.68 7.96
N ALA A 274 10.40 1.10 8.16
CA ALA A 274 10.23 -0.01 9.10
C ALA A 274 9.25 -1.09 8.62
N THR A 275 9.52 -2.35 8.96
CA THR A 275 8.46 -3.35 9.02
C THR A 275 7.97 -3.53 10.44
N ASP A 276 6.68 -3.74 10.62
CA ASP A 276 6.06 -3.95 11.92
C ASP A 276 5.93 -5.43 12.28
N LEU A 277 6.18 -6.34 11.32
CA LEU A 277 6.13 -7.78 11.55
C LEU A 277 7.50 -8.37 11.81
N LYS A 278 7.50 -9.50 12.53
CA LYS A 278 8.68 -10.34 12.75
C LYS A 278 8.76 -11.44 11.69
N GLY A 279 9.92 -12.07 11.61
CA GLY A 279 10.22 -13.15 10.68
C GLY A 279 11.19 -12.67 9.60
N GLN A 280 11.09 -13.21 8.40
CA GLN A 280 11.81 -12.69 7.24
C GLN A 280 11.08 -11.45 6.72
N ALA A 281 11.57 -10.29 7.12
CA ALA A 281 10.88 -9.02 6.89
C ALA A 281 11.90 -7.87 6.90
N GLU A 282 12.25 -7.37 5.75
CA GLU A 282 13.10 -6.19 5.63
C GLU A 282 12.29 -4.91 5.84
N GLY A 283 12.90 -3.90 6.42
CA GLY A 283 12.39 -2.53 6.32
C GLY A 283 12.50 -2.05 4.89
N LEU A 284 13.69 -2.17 4.29
CA LEU A 284 14.00 -1.71 2.95
C LEU A 284 14.66 -2.82 2.11
N LEU A 285 14.13 -3.05 0.91
CA LEU A 285 14.73 -3.90 -0.09
C LEU A 285 15.08 -3.09 -1.34
N ILE A 286 16.33 -3.21 -1.78
CA ILE A 286 16.84 -2.49 -2.95
C ILE A 286 17.32 -3.51 -3.98
N ASN A 287 16.80 -3.39 -5.18
CA ASN A 287 17.33 -4.03 -6.38
C ASN A 287 17.50 -2.96 -7.46
N GLY A 288 18.72 -2.44 -7.60
CA GLY A 288 18.93 -1.30 -8.48
C GLY A 288 20.39 -0.81 -8.53
N GLU A 289 20.59 0.31 -9.22
CA GLU A 289 21.88 0.89 -9.45
C GLU A 289 22.00 2.29 -8.86
N ARG A 290 23.15 2.59 -8.22
CA ARG A 290 23.49 3.92 -7.70
C ARG A 290 22.41 4.47 -6.75
N ILE A 291 22.10 3.71 -5.71
CA ILE A 291 21.14 4.08 -4.68
C ILE A 291 21.90 4.53 -3.44
N ALA A 292 21.57 5.69 -2.93
CA ALA A 292 22.22 6.29 -1.78
C ALA A 292 21.23 6.55 -0.64
N LEU A 293 21.64 6.23 0.57
CA LEU A 293 20.87 6.42 1.79
C LEU A 293 21.61 7.38 2.72
N TYR A 294 20.95 8.45 3.15
CA TYR A 294 21.54 9.44 4.06
C TYR A 294 20.61 9.67 5.26
N ARG A 295 21.12 9.43 6.46
CA ARG A 295 20.31 9.62 7.69
C ARG A 295 18.97 8.89 7.60
N VAL A 296 19.04 7.60 7.23
CA VAL A 296 17.88 6.72 7.18
C VAL A 296 17.98 5.71 8.31
N HIS A 297 16.95 5.62 9.14
CA HIS A 297 16.82 4.59 10.15
C HIS A 297 15.99 3.45 9.58
N ILE A 298 16.60 2.29 9.39
CA ILE A 298 15.92 1.13 8.80
C ILE A 298 15.68 0.08 9.88
N ILE A 299 14.44 -0.34 10.04
CA ILE A 299 14.01 -1.33 11.03
C ILE A 299 13.43 -2.53 10.27
N GLY A 300 14.03 -3.69 10.49
CA GLY A 300 13.60 -4.96 9.93
C GLY A 300 13.62 -6.08 10.98
N SER A 301 13.20 -7.25 10.58
CA SER A 301 13.28 -8.48 11.36
C SER A 301 13.87 -9.61 10.51
N GLY A 302 14.92 -10.23 10.99
CA GLY A 302 15.83 -11.03 10.16
C GLY A 302 16.86 -10.12 9.53
N ASP A 303 16.48 -9.35 8.51
CA ASP A 303 17.32 -8.33 7.88
C ASP A 303 16.64 -6.96 7.93
N ALA A 304 17.38 -5.90 8.23
CA ALA A 304 16.83 -4.54 8.15
C ALA A 304 16.86 -4.03 6.71
N LEU A 305 17.98 -4.29 6.00
CA LEU A 305 18.22 -3.88 4.63
C LEU A 305 18.70 -5.07 3.81
N GLN A 306 18.05 -5.30 2.68
CA GLN A 306 18.59 -6.15 1.62
C GLN A 306 18.93 -5.29 0.41
N ALA A 307 20.14 -5.42 -0.12
CA ALA A 307 20.59 -4.73 -1.33
C ALA A 307 21.20 -5.73 -2.31
N ASN A 308 20.77 -5.66 -3.56
CA ASN A 308 21.20 -6.51 -4.67
C ASN A 308 21.74 -5.67 -5.84
#